data_aebf6f2a3f9e64bd7a1616f4b38f38fb
#
_entry.id   aebf6f2a3f9e64bd7a1616f4b38f38fb
#
_cell.length_a   1.000
_cell.length_b   1.000
_cell.length_c   1.000
_cell.angle_alpha   90.00
_cell.angle_beta   90.00
_cell.angle_gamma   90.00
#
_symmetry.space_group_name_H-M   'P 1'
#
loop_
_entity.id
_entity.type
_entity.pdbx_description
1 polymer ?
#
loop_
_entity_poly.entity_id
_entity_poly.type
_entity_poly.pdbx_seq_one_letter_code
_entity_poly.pdbx_strand_id
1 'polypeptide(L)'
;WEKPQILXXPILFKVWGRTHTVAILHTPSVCRNLPIEVQWRGARATCRRPMIVRKGKLVEKIQPSEDFRVKVIYIASGFVVLSTPQNNYGMKGQLSLFLNPIMSPTTEQQELCLRDFEQVEYRLRNTDHHFHRDMLIASTQMLILDFFDFHSHLYGEDNISVQNASIMSRFLNMLENGTFREHREVTYYADCLCVTSKYLSEVSKKVSGYTANYWINRYTTLDISRLLRDKSLTFVRISDMFGFSSPAYFSRYVQQHLGVNPTKYRG
;
A
#
# COMPACT_ATOMS: atom_id res chain seq x y z
N TRP A 1 28.36 11.77 5.39
CA TRP A 1 27.25 10.93 5.93
C TRP A 1 26.06 11.85 6.15
N GLU A 2 25.22 12.04 5.12
CA GLU A 2 23.91 12.66 5.33
C GLU A 2 23.13 11.74 6.26
N LYS A 3 22.77 12.27 7.42
CA LYS A 3 21.80 11.60 8.29
C LYS A 3 20.57 11.32 7.45
N PRO A 4 20.14 10.06 7.29
CA PRO A 4 18.83 9.84 6.71
C PRO A 4 17.86 10.64 7.58
N GLN A 5 17.14 11.58 6.99
CA GLN A 5 16.04 12.25 7.66
C GLN A 5 15.02 11.16 7.98
N ILE A 6 15.14 10.59 9.16
CA ILE A 6 14.03 9.92 9.81
C ILE A 6 13.11 11.09 10.13
N LEU A 7 12.23 11.38 9.22
CA LEU A 7 11.14 12.30 9.50
C LEU A 7 10.36 11.69 10.65
N UNK A 8 10.43 11.88 11.73
CA UNK A 8 9.99 11.72 12.42
C UNK A 8 9.09 11.98 12.41
N UNK A 9 8.41 11.59 11.91
CA UNK A 9 7.78 11.82 11.90
C UNK A 9 7.33 11.87 12.67
N PRO A 10 7.04 12.91 13.19
CA PRO A 10 6.13 12.93 14.30
C PRO A 10 4.90 12.14 13.90
N ILE A 11 4.25 11.60 14.86
CA ILE A 11 2.92 11.04 14.65
C ILE A 11 2.07 12.20 14.16
N LEU A 12 1.94 12.30 12.84
CA LEU A 12 1.20 13.38 12.22
C LEU A 12 -0.26 12.99 12.13
N PHE A 13 -1.07 13.59 12.96
CA PHE A 13 -2.47 13.78 12.68
C PHE A 13 -2.56 14.78 11.51
N LYS A 14 -2.37 14.30 10.29
CA LYS A 14 -2.93 14.91 9.08
C LYS A 14 -2.56 14.15 7.81
N VAL A 15 -3.53 13.88 7.04
CA VAL A 15 -3.52 13.20 5.75
C VAL A 15 -2.94 14.11 4.66
N TRP A 16 -2.24 13.53 3.68
CA TRP A 16 -1.80 14.04 2.38
C TRP A 16 -0.44 14.75 2.33
N GLY A 17 0.52 14.02 1.84
CA GLY A 17 1.81 14.54 1.41
C GLY A 17 2.63 13.51 0.65
N ARG A 18 3.51 13.97 -0.20
CA ARG A 18 4.27 13.22 -1.22
C ARG A 18 5.33 12.27 -0.64
N THR A 19 5.01 11.38 0.26
CA THR A 19 6.00 10.44 0.77
C THR A 19 5.57 8.99 0.56
N HIS A 20 6.52 8.18 0.15
CA HIS A 20 6.37 6.73 -0.02
C HIS A 20 6.25 6.10 1.37
N THR A 21 5.04 6.02 1.89
CA THR A 21 4.84 5.66 3.29
C THR A 21 3.81 4.54 3.42
N VAL A 22 4.13 3.55 4.23
CA VAL A 22 3.12 2.60 4.70
C VAL A 22 2.38 3.29 5.84
N ALA A 23 1.09 3.49 5.67
CA ALA A 23 0.24 3.99 6.74
C ALA A 23 -0.38 2.80 7.45
N ILE A 24 -0.06 2.62 8.69
CA ILE A 24 -0.71 1.64 9.54
C ILE A 24 -1.78 2.39 10.31
N LEU A 25 -3.04 2.17 9.92
CA LEU A 25 -4.17 2.83 10.54
C LEU A 25 -4.71 1.95 11.66
N HIS A 26 -4.62 2.43 12.88
CA HIS A 26 -5.21 1.78 14.04
C HIS A 26 -6.31 2.67 14.62
N THR A 27 -7.51 2.12 14.78
CA THR A 27 -8.61 2.83 15.42
C THR A 27 -8.71 2.42 16.90
N PRO A 28 -8.66 3.36 17.84
CA PRO A 28 -8.86 3.02 19.25
C PRO A 28 -10.22 2.39 19.50
N SER A 29 -10.30 1.48 20.46
CA SER A 29 -11.46 0.65 20.76
C SER A 29 -12.69 1.39 21.33
N VAL A 30 -12.64 2.72 21.40
CA VAL A 30 -13.69 3.52 22.07
C VAL A 30 -14.83 3.90 21.11
N CYS A 31 -14.68 3.69 19.81
CA CYS A 31 -15.73 4.08 18.85
C CYS A 31 -16.71 2.93 18.61
N ARG A 32 -17.87 3.00 19.23
CA ARG A 32 -18.95 2.02 19.02
C ARG A 32 -19.69 2.32 17.70
N ASN A 33 -19.60 1.41 16.75
CA ASN A 33 -20.49 1.30 15.57
C ASN A 33 -20.46 2.41 14.53
N LEU A 34 -19.26 2.80 14.04
CA LEU A 34 -19.22 3.83 13.01
C LEU A 34 -18.50 3.38 11.73
N PRO A 35 -19.11 3.59 10.59
CA PRO A 35 -18.53 3.10 9.34
C PRO A 35 -17.45 4.04 8.81
N ILE A 36 -16.21 3.59 8.84
CA ILE A 36 -15.22 4.12 7.92
C ILE A 36 -15.37 3.29 6.65
N GLU A 37 -15.83 3.92 5.61
CA GLU A 37 -15.88 3.26 4.33
C GLU A 37 -14.54 3.46 3.62
N VAL A 38 -13.70 2.44 3.68
CA VAL A 38 -12.49 2.40 2.85
C VAL A 38 -12.80 1.55 1.64
N GLN A 39 -12.81 2.15 0.49
CA GLN A 39 -13.00 1.41 -0.75
C GLN A 39 -11.66 0.87 -1.21
N TRP A 40 -11.49 -0.42 -1.08
CA TRP A 40 -10.32 -1.16 -1.51
C TRP A 40 -10.75 -2.20 -2.54
N ARG A 41 -10.24 -2.12 -3.76
CA ARG A 41 -10.60 -3.04 -4.85
C ARG A 41 -12.12 -3.20 -5.06
N GLY A 42 -12.90 -2.16 -4.82
CA GLY A 42 -14.36 -2.25 -4.90
C GLY A 42 -15.03 -2.87 -3.67
N ALA A 43 -14.25 -3.32 -2.70
CA ALA A 43 -14.80 -3.79 -1.42
C ALA A 43 -14.98 -2.61 -0.46
N ARG A 44 -16.06 -2.65 0.31
CA ARG A 44 -16.35 -1.67 1.36
C ARG A 44 -16.06 -2.28 2.71
N ALA A 45 -15.29 -1.58 3.52
CA ALA A 45 -15.04 -1.98 4.89
C ALA A 45 -15.60 -0.93 5.84
N THR A 46 -16.45 -1.36 6.73
CA THR A 46 -16.92 -0.55 7.87
C THR A 46 -16.10 -0.95 9.09
N CYS A 47 -15.63 0.00 9.90
CA CYS A 47 -14.46 -0.38 10.64
C CYS A 47 -14.19 0.22 12.01
N ARG A 48 -13.87 -0.68 12.92
CA ARG A 48 -12.96 -0.55 14.04
C ARG A 48 -11.77 -1.49 13.82
N ARG A 49 -11.01 -1.32 12.73
CA ARG A 49 -10.07 -2.37 12.32
C ARG A 49 -8.72 -1.79 11.97
N PRO A 50 -7.64 -2.41 12.42
CA PRO A 50 -6.33 -2.02 11.87
C PRO A 50 -6.30 -2.29 10.38
N MET A 51 -5.68 -1.38 9.66
CA MET A 51 -5.53 -1.46 8.23
C MET A 51 -4.11 -1.06 7.85
N ILE A 52 -3.50 -1.84 6.99
CA ILE A 52 -2.19 -1.52 6.43
C ILE A 52 -2.38 -0.96 5.03
N VAL A 53 -1.89 0.25 4.82
CA VAL A 53 -1.95 0.90 3.51
C VAL A 53 -0.53 1.08 2.98
N ARG A 54 -0.17 0.30 1.97
CA ARG A 54 1.11 0.46 1.29
C ARG A 54 1.01 1.59 0.27
N LYS A 55 1.77 2.68 0.52
CA LYS A 55 1.93 3.84 -0.36
C LYS A 55 0.63 4.60 -0.70
N GLY A 56 -0.50 4.24 -0.11
CA GLY A 56 -1.77 4.94 -0.31
C GLY A 56 -2.31 4.94 -1.75
N LYS A 57 -1.62 4.30 -2.69
CA LYS A 57 -1.97 4.35 -4.12
C LYS A 57 -3.22 3.54 -4.47
N LEU A 58 -3.60 2.60 -3.60
CA LEU A 58 -4.75 1.73 -3.85
C LEU A 58 -5.99 2.11 -3.03
N VAL A 59 -5.90 3.18 -2.23
CA VAL A 59 -7.05 3.72 -1.48
C VAL A 59 -7.80 4.69 -2.39
N GLU A 60 -9.05 4.38 -2.68
CA GLU A 60 -9.89 5.20 -3.57
C GLU A 60 -10.62 6.30 -2.80
N LYS A 61 -11.16 5.97 -1.65
CA LYS A 61 -11.99 6.90 -0.88
C LYS A 61 -11.93 6.55 0.60
N ILE A 62 -11.85 7.58 1.43
CA ILE A 62 -12.01 7.46 2.88
C ILE A 62 -13.17 8.39 3.27
N GLN A 63 -14.18 7.84 3.92
CA GLN A 63 -15.30 8.61 4.46
C GLN A 63 -15.32 8.45 5.98
N PRO A 64 -14.72 9.37 6.71
CA PRO A 64 -14.73 9.30 8.16
C PRO A 64 -16.10 9.68 8.73
N SER A 65 -16.49 9.06 9.82
CA SER A 65 -17.61 9.49 10.65
C SER A 65 -17.18 10.69 11.52
N GLU A 66 -18.15 11.38 12.13
CA GLU A 66 -17.89 12.55 12.97
C GLU A 66 -17.01 12.24 14.18
N ASP A 67 -17.12 11.05 14.72
CA ASP A 67 -16.34 10.60 15.87
C ASP A 67 -15.15 9.70 15.49
N PHE A 68 -14.74 9.73 14.21
CA PHE A 68 -13.59 8.97 13.74
C PHE A 68 -12.33 9.38 14.50
N ARG A 69 -11.65 8.39 15.05
CA ARG A 69 -10.35 8.56 15.71
C ARG A 69 -9.39 7.50 15.16
N VAL A 70 -8.21 7.90 14.79
CA VAL A 70 -7.20 6.99 14.23
C VAL A 70 -5.82 7.32 14.77
N LYS A 71 -5.05 6.29 15.11
CA LYS A 71 -3.60 6.39 15.28
C LYS A 71 -2.95 5.93 13.98
N VAL A 72 -2.05 6.73 13.43
CA VAL A 72 -1.38 6.43 12.17
C VAL A 72 0.13 6.43 12.40
N ILE A 73 0.79 5.36 11.99
CA ILE A 73 2.25 5.31 11.90
C ILE A 73 2.61 5.33 10.41
N TYR A 74 3.40 6.29 10.01
CA TYR A 74 3.98 6.35 8.67
C TYR A 74 5.38 5.76 8.74
N ILE A 75 5.61 4.71 7.96
CA ILE A 75 6.90 4.03 7.92
C ILE A 75 7.47 4.17 6.50
N ALA A 76 8.64 4.78 6.38
CA ALA A 76 9.32 4.90 5.10
C ALA A 76 9.61 3.50 4.52
N SER A 77 9.47 3.33 3.20
CA SER A 77 9.63 2.02 2.54
C SER A 77 10.99 1.38 2.82
N GLY A 78 12.06 2.17 2.82
CA GLY A 78 13.40 1.66 3.18
C GLY A 78 13.46 1.16 4.63
N PHE A 79 12.71 1.79 5.54
CA PHE A 79 12.66 1.36 6.94
C PHE A 79 11.83 0.08 7.11
N VAL A 80 10.74 -0.06 6.33
CA VAL A 80 9.96 -1.31 6.29
C VAL A 80 10.87 -2.48 5.87
N VAL A 81 11.71 -2.27 4.84
CA VAL A 81 12.65 -3.30 4.38
C VAL A 81 13.61 -3.71 5.50
N LEU A 82 14.14 -2.73 6.26
CA LEU A 82 15.04 -2.99 7.40
C LEU A 82 14.34 -3.73 8.55
N SER A 83 13.05 -3.46 8.75
CA SER A 83 12.27 -3.99 9.88
C SER A 83 11.53 -5.30 9.54
N THR A 84 11.52 -5.73 8.27
CA THR A 84 10.84 -6.97 7.88
C THR A 84 11.86 -8.10 7.77
N PRO A 85 11.56 -9.29 8.32
CA PRO A 85 12.47 -10.43 8.15
C PRO A 85 12.74 -10.72 6.68
N GLN A 86 14.04 -10.78 6.32
CA GLN A 86 14.50 -11.00 4.95
C GLN A 86 14.58 -12.50 4.65
N ASN A 87 13.45 -13.17 4.81
CA ASN A 87 13.32 -14.60 4.55
C ASN A 87 11.99 -14.86 3.80
N ASN A 88 11.77 -16.10 3.46
CA ASN A 88 10.57 -16.48 2.70
C ASN A 88 9.26 -16.16 3.45
N TYR A 89 9.29 -16.27 4.77
CA TYR A 89 8.13 -15.96 5.63
C TYR A 89 7.80 -14.45 5.58
N GLY A 90 8.81 -13.61 5.73
CA GLY A 90 8.62 -12.15 5.65
C GLY A 90 8.07 -11.71 4.28
N MET A 91 8.58 -12.31 3.21
CA MET A 91 8.12 -12.04 1.85
C MET A 91 6.64 -12.42 1.66
N LYS A 92 6.24 -13.60 2.11
CA LYS A 92 4.85 -14.07 2.04
C LYS A 92 3.93 -13.18 2.88
N GLY A 93 4.33 -12.86 4.12
CA GLY A 93 3.57 -11.98 5.00
C GLY A 93 3.32 -10.60 4.39
N GLN A 94 4.36 -9.98 3.83
CA GLN A 94 4.21 -8.70 3.13
C GLN A 94 3.20 -8.77 1.98
N LEU A 95 3.27 -9.85 1.20
CA LEU A 95 2.38 -10.05 0.06
C LEU A 95 0.93 -10.26 0.51
N SER A 96 0.73 -11.09 1.53
CA SER A 96 -0.60 -11.36 2.10
C SER A 96 -1.25 -10.07 2.63
N LEU A 97 -0.50 -9.27 3.39
CA LEU A 97 -0.98 -7.97 3.88
C LEU A 97 -1.28 -6.99 2.75
N PHE A 98 -0.51 -7.04 1.67
CA PHE A 98 -0.79 -6.20 0.49
C PHE A 98 -2.11 -6.61 -0.18
N LEU A 99 -2.37 -7.90 -0.28
CA LEU A 99 -3.57 -8.44 -0.93
C LEU A 99 -4.83 -8.21 -0.09
N ASN A 100 -4.71 -8.34 1.24
CA ASN A 100 -5.81 -8.21 2.19
C ASN A 100 -5.40 -7.27 3.34
N PRO A 101 -5.44 -5.94 3.11
CA PRO A 101 -4.88 -4.98 4.06
C PRO A 101 -5.75 -4.68 5.27
N ILE A 102 -6.97 -5.20 5.31
CA ILE A 102 -7.92 -4.93 6.39
C ILE A 102 -8.02 -6.17 7.28
N MET A 103 -7.84 -6.00 8.57
CA MET A 103 -7.90 -7.08 9.54
C MET A 103 -9.01 -6.83 10.56
N SER A 104 -9.60 -7.91 11.08
CA SER A 104 -10.59 -7.87 12.15
C SER A 104 -10.01 -8.61 13.36
N PRO A 105 -9.11 -7.99 14.11
CA PRO A 105 -8.44 -8.66 15.22
C PRO A 105 -9.39 -8.91 16.39
N THR A 106 -9.07 -9.92 17.19
CA THR A 106 -9.72 -10.15 18.47
C THR A 106 -9.40 -9.01 19.45
N THR A 107 -10.08 -8.96 20.59
CA THR A 107 -9.80 -7.97 21.63
C THR A 107 -8.35 -8.05 22.11
N GLU A 108 -7.84 -9.25 22.33
CA GLU A 108 -6.44 -9.48 22.73
C GLU A 108 -5.46 -8.96 21.69
N GLN A 109 -5.73 -9.26 20.41
CA GLN A 109 -4.89 -8.78 19.30
C GLN A 109 -4.93 -7.25 19.19
N GLN A 110 -6.10 -6.63 19.45
CA GLN A 110 -6.22 -5.17 19.49
C GLN A 110 -5.35 -4.55 20.58
N GLU A 111 -5.38 -5.14 21.78
CA GLU A 111 -4.57 -4.69 22.91
C GLU A 111 -3.07 -4.85 22.62
N LEU A 112 -2.68 -5.97 22.02
CA LEU A 112 -1.28 -6.20 21.61
C LEU A 112 -0.85 -5.14 20.58
N CYS A 113 -1.66 -4.93 19.56
CA CYS A 113 -1.41 -3.92 18.53
C CYS A 113 -1.24 -2.52 19.14
N LEU A 114 -2.08 -2.15 20.12
CA LEU A 114 -1.97 -0.86 20.81
C LEU A 114 -0.62 -0.74 21.56
N ARG A 115 -0.22 -1.78 22.26
CA ARG A 115 1.09 -1.82 22.97
C ARG A 115 2.25 -1.66 21.98
N ASP A 116 2.17 -2.32 20.83
CA ASP A 116 3.20 -2.20 19.79
C ASP A 116 3.29 -0.77 19.25
N PHE A 117 2.12 -0.16 18.97
CA PHE A 117 2.06 1.23 18.55
C PHE A 117 2.71 2.16 19.58
N GLU A 118 2.39 1.94 20.85
CA GLU A 118 2.96 2.74 21.96
C GLU A 118 4.46 2.53 22.08
N GLN A 119 4.94 1.30 21.86
CA GLN A 119 6.39 1.00 21.86
C GLN A 119 7.10 1.71 20.70
N VAL A 120 6.57 1.64 19.49
CA VAL A 120 7.16 2.34 18.34
C VAL A 120 7.15 3.86 18.60
N GLU A 121 6.04 4.41 19.09
CA GLU A 121 5.92 5.83 19.44
C GLU A 121 6.94 6.23 20.49
N TYR A 122 7.08 5.45 21.56
CA TYR A 122 8.06 5.67 22.63
C TYR A 122 9.49 5.69 22.07
N ARG A 123 9.83 4.71 21.22
CA ARG A 123 11.17 4.66 20.60
C ARG A 123 11.41 5.82 19.65
N LEU A 124 10.41 6.26 18.91
CA LEU A 124 10.53 7.45 18.04
C LEU A 124 10.88 8.72 18.83
N ARG A 125 10.29 8.87 20.02
CA ARG A 125 10.48 10.06 20.87
C ARG A 125 11.79 10.04 21.67
N ASN A 126 12.27 8.85 22.05
CA ASN A 126 13.46 8.66 22.90
C ASN A 126 14.74 8.53 22.07
N THR A 127 15.18 9.64 21.51
CA THR A 127 16.34 9.68 20.60
C THR A 127 17.69 9.53 21.33
N ASP A 128 17.72 9.72 22.64
CA ASP A 128 18.96 9.70 23.44
C ASP A 128 19.47 8.28 23.74
N HIS A 129 18.69 7.25 23.40
CA HIS A 129 19.09 5.87 23.62
C HIS A 129 20.27 5.51 22.70
N HIS A 130 21.33 4.96 23.27
CA HIS A 130 22.56 4.63 22.53
C HIS A 130 22.30 3.77 21.28
N PHE A 131 21.37 2.84 21.36
CA PHE A 131 20.95 1.98 20.25
C PHE A 131 19.56 2.39 19.71
N HIS A 132 19.28 3.69 19.64
CA HIS A 132 17.97 4.23 19.26
C HIS A 132 17.46 3.63 17.93
N ARG A 133 18.34 3.63 16.92
CA ARG A 133 17.97 3.12 15.58
C ARG A 133 17.61 1.62 15.61
N ASP A 134 18.42 0.84 16.32
CA ASP A 134 18.22 -0.62 16.40
C ASP A 134 16.96 -0.97 17.20
N MET A 135 16.72 -0.25 18.29
CA MET A 135 15.50 -0.40 19.10
C MET A 135 14.25 -0.01 18.30
N LEU A 136 14.34 1.00 17.46
CA LEU A 136 13.24 1.41 16.60
C LEU A 136 12.96 0.34 15.51
N ILE A 137 14.03 -0.23 14.92
CA ILE A 137 13.90 -1.34 13.97
C ILE A 137 13.25 -2.54 14.66
N ALA A 138 13.73 -2.93 15.84
CA ALA A 138 13.22 -4.09 16.57
C ALA A 138 11.74 -3.93 16.96
N SER A 139 11.35 -2.76 17.49
CA SER A 139 9.95 -2.51 17.85
C SER A 139 9.03 -2.49 16.62
N THR A 140 9.50 -1.94 15.50
CA THR A 140 8.76 -1.97 14.24
C THR A 140 8.66 -3.40 13.69
N GLN A 141 9.71 -4.20 13.87
CA GLN A 141 9.70 -5.61 13.46
C GLN A 141 8.66 -6.42 14.26
N MET A 142 8.59 -6.19 15.56
CA MET A 142 7.55 -6.84 16.41
C MET A 142 6.16 -6.53 15.86
N LEU A 143 5.84 -5.27 15.66
CA LEU A 143 4.56 -4.83 15.10
C LEU A 143 4.26 -5.52 13.75
N ILE A 144 5.26 -5.60 12.86
CA ILE A 144 5.11 -6.26 11.55
C ILE A 144 4.82 -7.76 11.71
N LEU A 145 5.53 -8.43 12.61
CA LEU A 145 5.37 -9.86 12.86
C LEU A 145 3.99 -10.17 13.45
N ASP A 146 3.52 -9.35 14.38
CA ASP A 146 2.18 -9.49 14.95
C ASP A 146 1.11 -9.31 13.87
N PHE A 147 1.29 -8.36 12.95
CA PHE A 147 0.38 -8.22 11.81
C PHE A 147 0.42 -9.45 10.89
N PHE A 148 1.58 -10.05 10.67
CA PHE A 148 1.67 -11.28 9.88
C PHE A 148 0.90 -12.42 10.57
N ASP A 149 1.07 -12.54 11.88
CA ASP A 149 0.36 -13.55 12.68
C ASP A 149 -1.16 -13.34 12.65
N PHE A 150 -1.63 -12.13 12.92
CA PHE A 150 -3.06 -11.79 12.87
C PHE A 150 -3.63 -12.09 11.49
N HIS A 151 -2.89 -11.74 10.43
CA HIS A 151 -3.32 -11.98 9.06
C HIS A 151 -3.44 -13.48 8.78
N SER A 152 -2.46 -14.28 9.23
CA SER A 152 -2.46 -15.73 9.00
C SER A 152 -3.64 -16.41 9.71
N HIS A 153 -4.00 -15.94 10.89
CA HIS A 153 -5.18 -16.44 11.62
C HIS A 153 -6.50 -16.10 10.92
N LEU A 154 -6.57 -14.92 10.26
CA LEU A 154 -7.80 -14.48 9.60
C LEU A 154 -8.01 -15.09 8.22
N TYR A 155 -6.94 -15.25 7.46
CA TYR A 155 -7.00 -15.64 6.05
C TYR A 155 -6.37 -17.01 5.77
N GLY A 156 -5.77 -17.63 6.78
CA GLY A 156 -5.03 -18.88 6.65
C GLY A 156 -3.64 -18.67 6.06
N GLU A 157 -2.84 -19.72 6.06
CA GLU A 157 -1.54 -19.70 5.39
C GLU A 157 -1.74 -19.90 3.89
N ASP A 158 -1.43 -18.88 3.13
CA ASP A 158 -1.48 -18.97 1.68
C ASP A 158 -0.54 -20.06 1.15
N ASN A 159 -1.09 -20.99 0.42
CA ASN A 159 -0.33 -22.09 -0.19
C ASN A 159 0.43 -21.60 -1.45
N ILE A 160 1.08 -20.46 -1.29
CA ILE A 160 1.86 -19.80 -2.36
C ILE A 160 3.29 -20.29 -2.27
N SER A 161 3.81 -20.84 -3.36
CA SER A 161 5.22 -21.22 -3.40
C SER A 161 6.13 -20.00 -3.25
N VAL A 162 7.31 -20.19 -2.67
CA VAL A 162 8.30 -19.12 -2.49
C VAL A 162 8.63 -18.46 -3.82
N GLN A 163 8.74 -19.24 -4.89
CA GLN A 163 9.01 -18.72 -6.23
C GLN A 163 7.90 -17.77 -6.71
N ASN A 164 6.63 -18.17 -6.57
CA ASN A 164 5.50 -17.34 -6.99
C ASN A 164 5.41 -16.06 -6.13
N ALA A 165 5.66 -16.16 -4.82
CA ALA A 165 5.68 -15.01 -3.92
C ALA A 165 6.80 -14.03 -4.33
N SER A 166 7.98 -14.54 -4.66
CA SER A 166 9.12 -13.72 -5.11
C SER A 166 8.80 -12.99 -6.42
N ILE A 167 8.30 -13.71 -7.42
CA ILE A 167 7.91 -13.10 -8.72
C ILE A 167 6.87 -12.01 -8.50
N MET A 168 5.81 -12.32 -7.74
CA MET A 168 4.72 -11.36 -7.50
C MET A 168 5.21 -10.14 -6.71
N SER A 169 6.03 -10.32 -5.69
CA SER A 169 6.60 -9.21 -4.90
C SER A 169 7.47 -8.30 -5.77
N ARG A 170 8.34 -8.88 -6.59
CA ARG A 170 9.19 -8.10 -7.52
C ARG A 170 8.33 -7.34 -8.54
N PHE A 171 7.32 -7.99 -9.11
CA PHE A 171 6.37 -7.36 -10.04
C PHE A 171 5.65 -6.17 -9.38
N LEU A 172 5.11 -6.36 -8.16
CA LEU A 172 4.41 -5.29 -7.44
C LEU A 172 5.38 -4.14 -7.08
N ASN A 173 6.61 -4.45 -6.72
CA ASN A 173 7.63 -3.42 -6.45
C ASN A 173 7.91 -2.55 -7.70
N MET A 174 7.97 -3.15 -8.89
CA MET A 174 8.11 -2.38 -10.14
C MET A 174 6.92 -1.42 -10.31
N LEU A 175 5.70 -1.90 -10.07
CA LEU A 175 4.50 -1.05 -10.15
C LEU A 175 4.54 0.07 -9.09
N GLU A 176 4.91 -0.24 -7.87
CA GLU A 176 5.03 0.76 -6.80
C GLU A 176 6.06 1.83 -7.11
N ASN A 177 7.12 1.48 -7.82
CA ASN A 177 8.15 2.43 -8.27
C ASN A 177 7.73 3.27 -9.47
N GLY A 178 6.56 2.98 -10.06
CA GLY A 178 5.99 3.82 -11.12
C GLY A 178 6.36 3.39 -12.55
N THR A 179 6.94 2.21 -12.72
CA THR A 179 7.35 1.66 -14.03
C THR A 179 6.21 1.70 -15.06
N PHE A 180 4.95 1.58 -14.58
CA PHE A 180 3.75 1.63 -15.43
C PHE A 180 3.57 2.97 -16.17
N ARG A 181 4.24 4.02 -15.76
CA ARG A 181 4.16 5.29 -16.47
C ARG A 181 4.80 5.21 -17.86
N GLU A 182 5.89 4.46 -17.96
CA GLU A 182 6.66 4.28 -19.21
C GLU A 182 6.29 2.97 -19.91
N HIS A 183 6.03 1.90 -19.14
CA HIS A 183 5.80 0.55 -19.67
C HIS A 183 4.49 -0.02 -19.12
N ARG A 184 3.50 -0.23 -20.00
CA ARG A 184 2.20 -0.78 -19.62
C ARG A 184 1.95 -2.18 -20.19
N GLU A 185 2.91 -2.70 -20.94
CA GLU A 185 2.84 -4.04 -21.55
C GLU A 185 3.36 -5.10 -20.57
N VAL A 186 2.62 -6.18 -20.41
CA VAL A 186 3.01 -7.30 -19.53
C VAL A 186 4.39 -7.87 -19.94
N THR A 187 4.70 -7.83 -21.23
CA THR A 187 5.98 -8.33 -21.78
C THR A 187 7.17 -7.66 -21.10
N TYR A 188 7.15 -6.34 -20.95
CA TYR A 188 8.25 -5.62 -20.30
C TYR A 188 8.55 -6.14 -18.90
N TYR A 189 7.51 -6.33 -18.09
CA TYR A 189 7.66 -6.84 -16.71
C TYR A 189 8.14 -8.28 -16.71
N ALA A 190 7.61 -9.09 -17.62
CA ALA A 190 7.99 -10.49 -17.74
C ALA A 190 9.48 -10.62 -18.09
N ASP A 191 9.96 -9.80 -19.04
CA ASP A 191 11.38 -9.77 -19.44
C ASP A 191 12.27 -9.36 -18.26
N CYS A 192 11.90 -8.31 -17.52
CA CYS A 192 12.64 -7.86 -16.32
C CYS A 192 12.70 -8.93 -15.22
N LEU A 193 11.68 -9.80 -15.17
CA LEU A 193 11.57 -10.86 -14.16
C LEU A 193 12.12 -12.20 -14.68
N CYS A 194 12.59 -12.25 -15.94
CA CYS A 194 13.12 -13.45 -16.62
C CYS A 194 12.09 -14.58 -16.67
N VAL A 195 10.82 -14.23 -17.00
CA VAL A 195 9.72 -15.19 -17.15
C VAL A 195 8.92 -14.86 -18.42
N THR A 196 8.02 -15.75 -18.83
CA THR A 196 7.10 -15.45 -19.94
C THR A 196 5.92 -14.58 -19.46
N SER A 197 5.33 -13.78 -20.35
CA SER A 197 4.13 -12.97 -20.07
C SER A 197 2.96 -13.83 -19.59
N LYS A 198 2.82 -15.02 -20.18
CA LYS A 198 1.80 -15.99 -19.78
C LYS A 198 2.02 -16.42 -18.34
N TYR A 199 3.26 -16.85 -18.00
CA TYR A 199 3.60 -17.32 -16.66
C TYR A 199 3.43 -16.21 -15.62
N LEU A 200 3.88 -14.98 -15.92
CA LEU A 200 3.66 -13.83 -15.01
C LEU A 200 2.17 -13.60 -14.74
N SER A 201 1.33 -13.68 -15.77
CA SER A 201 -0.12 -13.49 -15.62
C SER A 201 -0.76 -14.63 -14.82
N GLU A 202 -0.31 -15.87 -15.02
CA GLU A 202 -0.77 -17.03 -14.25
C GLU A 202 -0.38 -16.93 -12.78
N VAL A 203 0.89 -16.58 -12.49
CA VAL A 203 1.38 -16.34 -11.11
C VAL A 203 0.56 -15.23 -10.46
N SER A 204 0.39 -14.10 -11.15
CA SER A 204 -0.40 -12.97 -10.65
C SER A 204 -1.84 -13.41 -10.32
N LYS A 205 -2.47 -14.14 -11.22
CA LYS A 205 -3.85 -14.62 -11.03
C LYS A 205 -3.95 -15.63 -9.88
N LYS A 206 -2.99 -16.55 -9.79
CA LYS A 206 -2.94 -17.56 -8.72
C LYS A 206 -2.76 -16.91 -7.33
N VAL A 207 -1.88 -15.88 -7.25
CA VAL A 207 -1.51 -15.24 -5.99
C VAL A 207 -2.54 -14.19 -5.56
N SER A 208 -3.08 -13.42 -6.50
CA SER A 208 -3.90 -12.23 -6.17
C SER A 208 -5.35 -12.30 -6.66
N GLY A 209 -5.69 -13.32 -7.42
CA GLY A 209 -7.00 -13.41 -8.10
C GLY A 209 -7.07 -12.60 -9.39
N TYR A 210 -6.05 -11.79 -9.70
CA TYR A 210 -6.06 -10.87 -10.85
C TYR A 210 -4.81 -11.06 -11.72
N THR A 211 -4.98 -10.87 -13.03
CA THR A 211 -3.87 -10.97 -14.00
C THR A 211 -2.86 -9.82 -13.82
N ALA A 212 -1.65 -9.99 -14.36
CA ALA A 212 -0.64 -8.93 -14.36
C ALA A 212 -1.16 -7.65 -15.04
N ASN A 213 -1.86 -7.80 -16.16
CA ASN A 213 -2.44 -6.65 -16.87
C ASN A 213 -3.45 -5.87 -16.03
N TYR A 214 -4.24 -6.56 -15.19
CA TYR A 214 -5.16 -5.91 -14.24
C TYR A 214 -4.38 -4.99 -13.29
N TRP A 215 -3.28 -5.46 -12.71
CA TRP A 215 -2.49 -4.67 -11.76
C TRP A 215 -1.83 -3.47 -12.43
N ILE A 216 -1.26 -3.66 -13.64
CA ILE A 216 -0.66 -2.55 -14.42
C ILE A 216 -1.72 -1.46 -14.65
N ASN A 217 -2.87 -1.84 -15.16
CA ASN A 217 -3.97 -0.89 -15.42
C ASN A 217 -4.47 -0.25 -14.12
N ARG A 218 -4.57 -1.01 -13.05
CA ARG A 218 -5.02 -0.51 -11.74
C ARG A 218 -4.10 0.61 -11.21
N TYR A 219 -2.78 0.37 -11.23
CA TYR A 219 -1.81 1.38 -10.80
C TYR A 219 -1.82 2.60 -11.72
N THR A 220 -1.88 2.38 -13.02
CA THR A 220 -1.95 3.45 -14.03
C THR A 220 -3.19 4.33 -13.81
N THR A 221 -4.35 3.71 -13.69
CA THR A 221 -5.64 4.40 -13.54
C THR A 221 -5.69 5.22 -12.25
N LEU A 222 -5.21 4.65 -11.15
CA LEU A 222 -5.20 5.35 -9.86
C LEU A 222 -4.26 6.55 -9.87
N ASP A 223 -3.10 6.42 -10.50
CA ASP A 223 -2.15 7.54 -10.59
C ASP A 223 -2.70 8.64 -11.51
N ILE A 224 -3.27 8.28 -12.66
CA ILE A 224 -3.97 9.22 -13.56
C ILE A 224 -5.08 9.94 -12.80
N SER A 225 -5.89 9.20 -12.03
CA SER A 225 -7.02 9.79 -11.29
C SER A 225 -6.57 10.86 -10.29
N ARG A 226 -5.40 10.67 -9.68
CA ARG A 226 -4.81 11.68 -8.77
C ARG A 226 -4.35 12.91 -9.53
N LEU A 227 -3.65 12.71 -10.65
CA LEU A 227 -3.13 13.82 -11.46
C LEU A 227 -4.27 14.61 -12.10
N LEU A 228 -5.37 13.93 -12.45
CA LEU A 228 -6.57 14.62 -12.98
C LEU A 228 -7.18 15.60 -11.97
N ARG A 229 -7.06 15.32 -10.66
CA ARG A 229 -7.57 16.22 -9.60
C ARG A 229 -6.69 17.46 -9.43
N ASP A 230 -5.46 17.42 -9.90
CA ASP A 230 -4.56 18.58 -9.86
C ASP A 230 -4.88 19.52 -11.04
N LYS A 231 -5.56 20.61 -10.75
CA LYS A 231 -5.99 21.58 -11.76
C LYS A 231 -4.83 22.35 -12.40
N SER A 232 -3.62 22.29 -11.81
CA SER A 232 -2.43 22.93 -12.40
C SER A 232 -1.87 22.14 -13.59
N LEU A 233 -2.25 20.86 -13.73
CA LEU A 233 -1.75 19.99 -14.80
C LEU A 233 -2.75 19.96 -15.98
N THR A 234 -2.25 20.20 -17.20
CA THR A 234 -3.06 20.03 -18.40
C THR A 234 -3.23 18.55 -18.74
N PHE A 235 -4.27 18.19 -19.47
CA PHE A 235 -4.50 16.83 -19.93
C PHE A 235 -3.37 16.35 -20.87
N VAL A 236 -2.83 17.26 -21.67
CA VAL A 236 -1.67 16.97 -22.54
C VAL A 236 -0.47 16.59 -21.67
N ARG A 237 -0.16 17.40 -20.66
CA ARG A 237 0.96 17.12 -19.73
C ARG A 237 0.81 15.77 -19.04
N ILE A 238 -0.41 15.43 -18.57
CA ILE A 238 -0.68 14.12 -17.95
C ILE A 238 -0.48 13.01 -19.01
N SER A 239 -1.03 13.18 -20.21
CA SER A 239 -0.86 12.24 -21.32
C SER A 239 0.63 11.93 -21.58
N ASP A 240 1.45 12.99 -21.65
CA ASP A 240 2.90 12.87 -21.88
C ASP A 240 3.61 12.14 -20.74
N MET A 241 3.23 12.41 -19.48
CA MET A 241 3.81 11.75 -18.30
C MET A 241 3.61 10.24 -18.29
N PHE A 242 2.63 9.75 -19.03
CA PHE A 242 2.36 8.31 -19.17
C PHE A 242 2.72 7.80 -20.57
N GLY A 243 3.39 8.60 -21.40
CA GLY A 243 3.82 8.18 -22.73
C GLY A 243 2.65 7.73 -23.64
N PHE A 244 1.47 8.35 -23.52
CA PHE A 244 0.38 8.06 -24.45
C PHE A 244 0.70 8.66 -25.83
N SER A 245 0.42 7.91 -26.90
CA SER A 245 0.73 8.32 -28.28
C SER A 245 -0.08 9.54 -28.74
N SER A 246 -1.18 9.85 -28.07
CA SER A 246 -1.96 11.06 -28.35
C SER A 246 -2.90 11.37 -27.19
N PRO A 247 -3.31 12.66 -27.02
CA PRO A 247 -4.32 13.04 -26.05
C PRO A 247 -5.69 12.36 -26.30
N ALA A 248 -5.99 12.02 -27.54
CA ALA A 248 -7.22 11.29 -27.89
C ALA A 248 -7.18 9.86 -27.34
N TYR A 249 -6.03 9.20 -27.47
CA TYR A 249 -5.85 7.85 -26.92
C TYR A 249 -5.89 7.89 -25.37
N PHE A 250 -5.23 8.87 -24.76
CA PHE A 250 -5.31 9.10 -23.31
C PHE A 250 -6.77 9.28 -22.85
N SER A 251 -7.55 10.11 -23.56
CA SER A 251 -8.94 10.36 -23.20
C SER A 251 -9.80 9.09 -23.27
N ARG A 252 -9.58 8.26 -24.31
CA ARG A 252 -10.25 6.95 -24.44
C ARG A 252 -9.86 6.01 -23.30
N TYR A 253 -8.58 5.96 -22.96
CA TYR A 253 -8.08 5.14 -21.84
C TYR A 253 -8.75 5.55 -20.53
N VAL A 254 -8.81 6.85 -20.24
CA VAL A 254 -9.47 7.39 -19.03
C VAL A 254 -10.96 7.01 -19.02
N GLN A 255 -11.65 7.22 -20.15
CA GLN A 255 -13.08 6.85 -20.27
C GLN A 255 -13.30 5.35 -20.02
N GLN A 256 -12.45 4.51 -20.58
CA GLN A 256 -12.55 3.05 -20.43
C GLN A 256 -12.34 2.59 -18.98
N HIS A 257 -11.38 3.20 -18.27
CA HIS A 257 -10.96 2.72 -16.95
C HIS A 257 -11.59 3.48 -15.77
N LEU A 258 -11.99 4.74 -15.96
CA LEU A 258 -12.65 5.56 -14.91
C LEU A 258 -14.15 5.77 -15.18
N GLY A 259 -14.65 5.31 -16.33
CA GLY A 259 -16.07 5.40 -16.67
C GLY A 259 -16.50 6.78 -17.18
N VAL A 260 -15.64 7.79 -17.10
CA VAL A 260 -15.93 9.17 -17.52
C VAL A 260 -14.70 9.78 -18.20
N ASN A 261 -14.90 10.75 -19.08
CA ASN A 261 -13.78 11.42 -19.75
C ASN A 261 -13.00 12.32 -18.77
N PRO A 262 -11.75 12.71 -19.11
CA PRO A 262 -10.92 13.53 -18.22
C PRO A 262 -11.56 14.83 -17.76
N THR A 263 -12.28 15.51 -18.63
CA THR A 263 -12.95 16.80 -18.31
C THR A 263 -14.02 16.59 -17.23
N LYS A 264 -14.89 15.60 -17.44
CA LYS A 264 -15.95 15.28 -16.48
C LYS A 264 -15.39 14.75 -15.15
N TYR A 265 -14.24 14.03 -15.19
CA TYR A 265 -13.58 13.54 -13.97
C TYR A 265 -13.02 14.69 -13.13
N ARG A 266 -12.52 15.72 -13.79
CA ARG A 266 -11.90 16.87 -13.11
C ARG A 266 -12.93 17.80 -12.45
N GLY A 267 -14.19 17.83 -12.93
CA GLY A 267 -15.29 18.70 -12.43
C GLY A 267 -15.28 20.05 -13.06
#